data_b509e9206d4b8a3028fffac6d2ef5043
#
_entry.id   b509e9206d4b8a3028fffac6d2ef5043
#
_cell.length_a   1.000
_cell.length_b   1.000
_cell.length_c   1.000
_cell.angle_alpha   90.00
_cell.angle_beta   90.00
_cell.angle_gamma   90.00
#
_symmetry.space_group_name_H-M   'P 1'
#
loop_
_entity.id
_entity.type
_entity.pdbx_description
1 polymer ?
#
loop_
_entity_poly.entity_id
_entity_poly.type
_entity_poly.pdbx_seq_one_letter_code
_entity_poly.pdbx_strand_id
1 'polypeptide(L)'
;MTLLGRSLQMDDEAVRILGVAGMMHDIGKLLIPNAILNKPGNLTDRERVVIRSHPEAGYQLLKSHPEIPQVVLDVCRLHHEVLDGSGYPLGLKRKDLSLPVQLSAVCDVFEALTSVRPYKRPWSTSQALDWMFARPHHFDRKMVIRLGSVLSDGPIG
;
A
#
# COMPACT_ATOMS: atom_id res chain seq x y z
N MET A 1 7.00 0.94 5.32
CA MET A 1 6.37 2.24 5.68
C MET A 1 7.18 3.04 6.70
N THR A 2 7.57 2.49 7.84
CA THR A 2 8.27 3.22 8.91
C THR A 2 9.61 3.83 8.47
N LEU A 3 10.47 3.09 7.78
CA LEU A 3 11.73 3.62 7.25
C LEU A 3 11.53 4.81 6.29
N LEU A 4 10.54 4.71 5.42
CA LEU A 4 10.21 5.80 4.51
C LEU A 4 9.65 7.02 5.27
N GLY A 5 8.79 6.81 6.27
CA GLY A 5 8.30 7.87 7.16
C GLY A 5 9.44 8.61 7.88
N ARG A 6 10.38 7.87 8.46
CA ARG A 6 11.60 8.46 9.08
C ARG A 6 12.43 9.27 8.09
N SER A 7 12.63 8.76 6.88
CA SER A 7 13.38 9.46 5.84
C SER A 7 12.70 10.76 5.40
N LEU A 8 11.38 10.87 5.58
CA LEU A 8 10.58 12.08 5.36
C LEU A 8 10.52 12.98 6.60
N GLN A 9 11.32 12.70 7.64
CA GLN A 9 11.41 13.47 8.88
C GLN A 9 10.06 13.58 9.64
N MET A 10 9.23 12.55 9.52
CA MET A 10 8.03 12.45 10.36
C MET A 10 8.43 12.18 11.80
N ASP A 11 7.67 12.71 12.75
CA ASP A 11 7.91 12.47 14.17
C ASP A 11 7.72 10.98 14.55
N ASP A 12 8.26 10.58 15.70
CA ASP A 12 8.25 9.18 16.13
C ASP A 12 6.83 8.63 16.33
N GLU A 13 5.89 9.46 16.77
CA GLU A 13 4.49 9.04 16.94
C GLU A 13 3.83 8.78 15.58
N ALA A 14 4.02 9.66 14.60
CA ALA A 14 3.55 9.44 13.23
C ALA A 14 4.18 8.20 12.60
N VAL A 15 5.48 7.97 12.81
CA VAL A 15 6.17 6.76 12.33
C VAL A 15 5.61 5.50 12.99
N ARG A 16 5.31 5.54 14.29
CA ARG A 16 4.68 4.43 15.02
C ARG A 16 3.28 4.12 14.44
N ILE A 17 2.47 5.15 14.22
CA ILE A 17 1.14 5.00 13.60
C ILE A 17 1.25 4.41 12.19
N LEU A 18 2.23 4.85 11.37
CA LEU A 18 2.50 4.25 10.06
C LEU A 18 2.85 2.76 10.15
N GLY A 19 3.56 2.35 11.20
CA GLY A 19 3.85 0.94 11.46
C GLY A 19 2.58 0.13 11.68
N VAL A 20 1.68 0.62 12.54
CA VAL A 20 0.37 0.01 12.78
C VAL A 20 -0.45 -0.02 11.49
N ALA A 21 -0.51 1.09 10.76
CA ALA A 21 -1.23 1.16 9.49
C ALA A 21 -0.70 0.12 8.48
N GLY A 22 0.62 -0.04 8.39
CA GLY A 22 1.25 -1.05 7.53
C GLY A 22 0.92 -2.49 7.92
N MET A 23 0.72 -2.79 9.21
CA MET A 23 0.28 -4.12 9.65
C MET A 23 -1.20 -4.37 9.38
N MET A 24 -2.04 -3.33 9.41
CA MET A 24 -3.49 -3.44 9.36
C MET A 24 -4.08 -3.21 7.96
N HIS A 25 -3.31 -2.68 6.99
CA HIS A 25 -3.85 -2.26 5.70
C HIS A 25 -4.62 -3.35 4.95
N ASP A 26 -4.18 -4.59 5.09
CA ASP A 26 -4.71 -5.77 4.40
C ASP A 26 -5.68 -6.61 5.27
N ILE A 27 -6.08 -6.15 6.46
CA ILE A 27 -6.91 -6.94 7.38
C ILE A 27 -8.23 -7.41 6.74
N GLY A 28 -8.77 -6.64 5.82
CA GLY A 28 -9.99 -7.01 5.10
C GLY A 28 -9.85 -8.26 4.22
N LYS A 29 -8.63 -8.71 3.92
CA LYS A 29 -8.38 -9.98 3.22
C LYS A 29 -8.86 -11.19 4.02
N LEU A 30 -9.02 -11.08 5.35
CA LEU A 30 -9.62 -12.11 6.18
C LEU A 30 -11.07 -12.43 5.78
N LEU A 31 -11.77 -11.52 5.13
CA LEU A 31 -13.14 -11.69 4.65
C LEU A 31 -13.21 -12.15 3.19
N ILE A 32 -12.07 -12.30 2.51
CA ILE A 32 -12.02 -12.83 1.14
C ILE A 32 -11.97 -14.36 1.18
N PRO A 33 -12.81 -15.05 0.40
CA PRO A 33 -12.77 -16.51 0.33
C PRO A 33 -11.39 -17.04 -0.05
N ASN A 34 -10.87 -17.99 0.71
CA ASN A 34 -9.55 -18.59 0.48
C ASN A 34 -9.36 -19.15 -0.94
N ALA A 35 -10.43 -19.68 -1.54
CA ALA A 35 -10.41 -20.18 -2.90
C ALA A 35 -10.09 -19.10 -3.95
N ILE A 36 -10.43 -17.81 -3.66
CA ILE A 36 -10.12 -16.69 -4.50
C ILE A 36 -8.72 -16.13 -4.14
N LEU A 37 -8.46 -15.96 -2.84
CA LEU A 37 -7.22 -15.37 -2.36
C LEU A 37 -5.99 -16.20 -2.76
N ASN A 38 -6.11 -17.55 -2.70
CA ASN A 38 -5.03 -18.49 -2.99
C ASN A 38 -5.18 -19.16 -4.38
N LYS A 39 -6.01 -18.60 -5.26
CA LYS A 39 -6.25 -19.19 -6.57
C LYS A 39 -4.96 -19.24 -7.39
N PRO A 40 -4.57 -20.42 -7.89
CA PRO A 40 -3.47 -20.52 -8.82
C PRO A 40 -3.86 -19.92 -10.19
N GLY A 41 -3.04 -18.97 -10.68
CA GLY A 41 -3.24 -18.33 -11.99
C GLY A 41 -4.08 -17.05 -11.95
N ASN A 42 -4.66 -16.68 -13.09
CA ASN A 42 -5.37 -15.42 -13.25
C ASN A 42 -6.76 -15.45 -12.61
N LEU A 43 -7.10 -14.34 -11.97
CA LEU A 43 -8.45 -14.10 -11.46
C LEU A 43 -9.38 -13.72 -12.62
N THR A 44 -10.62 -14.20 -12.56
CA THR A 44 -11.72 -13.69 -13.38
C THR A 44 -12.09 -12.27 -12.95
N ASP A 45 -12.86 -11.56 -13.78
CA ASP A 45 -13.30 -10.20 -13.44
C ASP A 45 -14.17 -10.18 -12.17
N ARG A 46 -15.02 -11.20 -11.98
CA ARG A 46 -15.83 -11.36 -10.76
C ARG A 46 -14.96 -11.55 -9.53
N GLU A 47 -13.95 -12.40 -9.61
CA GLU A 47 -13.00 -12.62 -8.50
C GLU A 47 -12.15 -11.39 -8.20
N ARG A 48 -11.78 -10.60 -9.24
CA ARG A 48 -11.11 -9.31 -9.04
C ARG A 48 -11.98 -8.33 -8.27
N VAL A 49 -13.27 -8.25 -8.57
CA VAL A 49 -14.22 -7.43 -7.80
C VAL A 49 -14.24 -7.85 -6.34
N VAL A 50 -14.28 -9.17 -6.06
CA VAL A 50 -14.26 -9.69 -4.69
C VAL A 50 -12.95 -9.32 -3.98
N ILE A 51 -11.77 -9.51 -4.60
CA ILE A 51 -10.50 -9.12 -3.97
C ILE A 51 -10.44 -7.60 -3.75
N ARG A 52 -10.88 -6.79 -4.70
CA ARG A 52 -10.88 -5.32 -4.58
C ARG A 52 -11.81 -4.78 -3.49
N SER A 53 -12.65 -5.61 -2.88
CA SER A 53 -13.50 -5.19 -1.76
C SER A 53 -12.74 -5.18 -0.42
N HIS A 54 -11.53 -5.79 -0.30
CA HIS A 54 -10.83 -5.90 0.98
C HIS A 54 -10.50 -4.55 1.66
N PRO A 55 -10.17 -3.45 0.95
CA PRO A 55 -9.88 -2.19 1.63
C PRO A 55 -11.13 -1.64 2.35
N GLU A 56 -12.26 -1.63 1.68
CA GLU A 56 -13.53 -1.22 2.28
C GLU A 56 -13.95 -2.18 3.41
N ALA A 57 -13.81 -3.48 3.20
CA ALA A 57 -14.13 -4.49 4.22
C ALA A 57 -13.25 -4.33 5.48
N GLY A 58 -11.95 -4.08 5.30
CA GLY A 58 -11.03 -3.80 6.40
C GLY A 58 -11.38 -2.51 7.14
N TYR A 59 -11.70 -1.44 6.41
CA TYR A 59 -12.18 -0.20 7.01
C TYR A 59 -13.44 -0.43 7.85
N GLN A 60 -14.41 -1.19 7.35
CA GLN A 60 -15.65 -1.49 8.08
C GLN A 60 -15.38 -2.30 9.37
N LEU A 61 -14.39 -3.21 9.36
CA LEU A 61 -13.97 -3.94 10.56
C LEU A 61 -13.36 -3.01 11.61
N LEU A 62 -12.48 -2.09 11.18
CA LEU A 62 -11.69 -1.27 12.09
C LEU A 62 -12.45 -0.05 12.63
N LYS A 63 -13.34 0.55 11.83
CA LYS A 63 -14.00 1.82 12.18
C LYS A 63 -14.88 1.78 13.44
N SER A 64 -15.30 0.59 13.88
CA SER A 64 -16.07 0.41 15.11
C SER A 64 -15.21 0.48 16.38
N HIS A 65 -13.90 0.55 16.24
CA HIS A 65 -12.92 0.58 17.32
C HIS A 65 -12.39 2.01 17.50
N PRO A 66 -12.87 2.77 18.50
CA PRO A 66 -12.52 4.19 18.67
C PRO A 66 -11.04 4.42 18.99
N GLU A 67 -10.33 3.39 19.46
CA GLU A 67 -8.89 3.43 19.73
C GLU A 67 -8.02 3.38 18.45
N ILE A 68 -8.60 3.04 17.30
CA ILE A 68 -7.85 2.99 16.03
C ILE A 68 -7.68 4.41 15.47
N PRO A 69 -6.44 4.89 15.29
CA PRO A 69 -6.18 6.21 14.72
C PRO A 69 -6.78 6.36 13.30
N GLN A 70 -7.30 7.55 12.99
CA GLN A 70 -7.87 7.83 11.65
C GLN A 70 -6.90 7.52 10.51
N VAL A 71 -5.61 7.77 10.69
CA VAL A 71 -4.56 7.44 9.70
C VAL A 71 -4.54 5.95 9.37
N VAL A 72 -4.76 5.07 10.35
CA VAL A 72 -4.81 3.61 10.13
C VAL A 72 -6.05 3.24 9.32
N LEU A 73 -7.20 3.86 9.62
CA LEU A 73 -8.44 3.67 8.87
C LEU A 73 -8.30 4.13 7.42
N ASP A 74 -7.69 5.31 7.22
CA ASP A 74 -7.48 5.88 5.89
C ASP A 74 -6.53 5.00 5.06
N VAL A 75 -5.41 4.57 5.63
CA VAL A 75 -4.46 3.67 4.95
C VAL A 75 -5.13 2.33 4.62
N CYS A 76 -5.85 1.73 5.56
CA CYS A 76 -6.56 0.47 5.33
C CYS A 76 -7.54 0.59 4.15
N ARG A 77 -8.29 1.68 4.08
CA ARG A 77 -9.31 1.90 3.05
C ARG A 77 -8.74 2.29 1.71
N LEU A 78 -7.64 3.08 1.69
CA LEU A 78 -7.22 3.86 0.52
C LEU A 78 -5.83 3.48 -0.05
N HIS A 79 -5.16 2.46 0.49
CA HIS A 79 -3.80 2.10 0.05
C HIS A 79 -3.69 1.64 -1.42
N HIS A 80 -4.80 1.37 -2.08
CA HIS A 80 -4.87 1.08 -3.51
C HIS A 80 -5.33 2.26 -4.37
N GLU A 81 -5.50 3.44 -3.78
CA GLU A 81 -5.70 4.66 -4.55
C GLU A 81 -4.38 5.10 -5.19
N VAL A 82 -4.49 5.72 -6.36
CA VAL A 82 -3.35 6.30 -7.10
C VAL A 82 -3.65 7.74 -7.49
N LEU A 83 -2.59 8.52 -7.77
CA LEU A 83 -2.67 9.98 -7.84
C LEU A 83 -3.59 10.53 -8.93
N ASP A 84 -3.84 9.77 -10.01
CA ASP A 84 -4.72 10.17 -11.12
C ASP A 84 -6.19 9.80 -10.92
N GLY A 85 -6.51 9.05 -9.84
CA GLY A 85 -7.85 8.59 -9.53
C GLY A 85 -8.26 7.30 -10.24
N SER A 86 -7.34 6.60 -10.90
CA SER A 86 -7.61 5.28 -11.50
C SER A 86 -7.54 4.13 -10.49
N GLY A 87 -7.25 4.44 -9.22
CA GLY A 87 -7.22 3.49 -8.12
C GLY A 87 -8.61 3.06 -7.63
N TYR A 88 -8.64 2.40 -6.50
CA TYR A 88 -9.88 1.95 -5.85
C TYR A 88 -9.72 2.01 -4.32
N PRO A 89 -10.79 2.01 -3.51
CA PRO A 89 -12.21 1.80 -3.88
C PRO A 89 -12.96 3.06 -4.34
N LEU A 90 -12.44 4.28 -4.10
CA LEU A 90 -13.18 5.53 -4.28
C LEU A 90 -12.77 6.32 -5.53
N GLY A 91 -11.62 6.01 -6.15
CA GLY A 91 -11.07 6.74 -7.27
C GLY A 91 -10.63 8.17 -6.91
N LEU A 92 -10.06 8.35 -5.73
CA LEU A 92 -9.60 9.64 -5.22
C LEU A 92 -8.35 10.11 -5.97
N LYS A 93 -8.24 11.42 -6.16
CA LYS A 93 -7.08 12.04 -6.82
C LYS A 93 -6.08 12.57 -5.79
N ARG A 94 -4.86 12.89 -6.27
CA ARG A 94 -3.74 13.40 -5.46
C ARG A 94 -4.16 14.38 -4.36
N LYS A 95 -5.01 15.36 -4.67
CA LYS A 95 -5.44 16.41 -3.74
C LYS A 95 -6.26 15.89 -2.54
N ASP A 96 -6.86 14.71 -2.71
CA ASP A 96 -7.75 14.08 -1.74
C ASP A 96 -7.03 12.97 -0.95
N LEU A 97 -5.77 12.66 -1.29
CA LEU A 97 -4.96 11.61 -0.68
C LEU A 97 -3.95 12.20 0.31
N SER A 98 -4.06 11.81 1.57
CA SER A 98 -3.10 12.20 2.60
C SER A 98 -1.70 11.62 2.35
N LEU A 99 -0.67 12.22 2.94
CA LEU A 99 0.71 11.73 2.83
C LEU A 99 0.86 10.25 3.26
N PRO A 100 0.28 9.80 4.41
CA PRO A 100 0.31 8.39 4.79
C PRO A 100 -0.29 7.44 3.75
N VAL A 101 -1.40 7.82 3.11
CA VAL A 101 -2.05 7.01 2.07
C VAL A 101 -1.16 6.91 0.83
N GLN A 102 -0.60 8.02 0.34
CA GLN A 102 0.32 8.01 -0.80
C GLN A 102 1.57 7.18 -0.51
N LEU A 103 2.10 7.27 0.71
CA LEU A 103 3.24 6.48 1.19
C LEU A 103 2.91 4.98 1.24
N SER A 104 1.71 4.62 1.72
CA SER A 104 1.27 3.23 1.77
C SER A 104 1.15 2.61 0.37
N ALA A 105 0.57 3.34 -0.59
CA ALA A 105 0.46 2.89 -1.97
C ALA A 105 1.83 2.63 -2.62
N VAL A 106 2.82 3.49 -2.36
CA VAL A 106 4.20 3.30 -2.83
C VAL A 106 4.82 2.04 -2.21
N CYS A 107 4.68 1.85 -0.90
CA CYS A 107 5.25 0.69 -0.22
C CYS A 107 4.58 -0.62 -0.62
N ASP A 108 3.24 -0.65 -0.73
CA ASP A 108 2.47 -1.84 -1.09
C ASP A 108 2.81 -2.31 -2.51
N VAL A 109 2.84 -1.39 -3.47
CA VAL A 109 3.19 -1.74 -4.86
C VAL A 109 4.64 -2.20 -4.96
N PHE A 110 5.58 -1.55 -4.27
CA PHE A 110 6.98 -1.99 -4.25
C PHE A 110 7.10 -3.41 -3.69
N GLU A 111 6.45 -3.70 -2.55
CA GLU A 111 6.41 -5.04 -1.94
C GLU A 111 5.81 -6.06 -2.92
N ALA A 112 4.67 -5.74 -3.53
CA ALA A 112 4.00 -6.62 -4.48
C ALA A 112 4.85 -6.96 -5.73
N LEU A 113 5.73 -6.05 -6.16
CA LEU A 113 6.64 -6.27 -7.28
C LEU A 113 7.86 -7.11 -6.89
N THR A 114 8.40 -6.92 -5.69
CA THR A 114 9.66 -7.51 -5.22
C THR A 114 9.50 -8.78 -4.41
N SER A 115 8.30 -9.09 -3.92
CA SER A 115 8.05 -10.31 -3.15
C SER A 115 7.94 -11.55 -4.02
N VAL A 116 8.42 -12.68 -3.46
CA VAL A 116 8.25 -14.00 -4.07
C VAL A 116 6.78 -14.39 -4.01
N ARG A 117 6.21 -14.70 -5.16
CA ARG A 117 4.84 -15.22 -5.28
C ARG A 117 4.84 -16.54 -6.05
N PRO A 118 3.95 -17.49 -5.76
CA PRO A 118 3.97 -18.83 -6.37
C PRO A 118 4.02 -18.85 -7.90
N TYR A 119 3.52 -17.80 -8.54
CA TYR A 119 3.33 -17.73 -10.00
C TYR A 119 4.08 -16.57 -10.67
N LYS A 120 4.93 -15.85 -9.94
CA LYS A 120 5.67 -14.69 -10.49
C LYS A 120 7.06 -14.62 -9.88
N ARG A 121 8.08 -14.53 -10.76
CA ARG A 121 9.43 -14.19 -10.29
C ARG A 121 9.44 -12.78 -9.72
N PRO A 122 10.05 -12.57 -8.54
CA PRO A 122 10.20 -11.24 -7.96
C PRO A 122 11.06 -10.37 -8.89
N TRP A 123 10.69 -9.11 -8.99
CA TRP A 123 11.52 -8.12 -9.66
C TRP A 123 12.69 -7.73 -8.75
N SER A 124 13.80 -7.28 -9.36
CA SER A 124 14.84 -6.62 -8.58
C SER A 124 14.33 -5.28 -8.05
N THR A 125 14.98 -4.78 -6.99
CA THR A 125 14.71 -3.45 -6.42
C THR A 125 14.76 -2.37 -7.51
N SER A 126 15.81 -2.39 -8.36
CA SER A 126 15.96 -1.44 -9.48
C SER A 126 14.79 -1.52 -10.46
N GLN A 127 14.44 -2.72 -10.92
CA GLN A 127 13.31 -2.89 -11.85
C GLN A 127 11.99 -2.35 -11.29
N ALA A 128 11.73 -2.61 -10.00
CA ALA A 128 10.52 -2.11 -9.35
C ALA A 128 10.51 -0.58 -9.26
N LEU A 129 11.61 0.02 -8.81
CA LEU A 129 11.75 1.48 -8.70
C LEU A 129 11.65 2.17 -10.06
N ASP A 130 12.31 1.66 -11.10
CA ASP A 130 12.26 2.20 -12.46
C ASP A 130 10.83 2.18 -13.01
N TRP A 131 10.12 1.06 -12.79
CA TRP A 131 8.73 0.92 -13.20
C TRP A 131 7.80 1.91 -12.51
N MET A 132 7.98 2.11 -11.19
CA MET A 132 7.20 3.07 -10.41
C MET A 132 7.54 4.50 -10.80
N PHE A 133 8.81 4.83 -10.98
CA PHE A 133 9.28 6.16 -11.36
C PHE A 133 8.76 6.59 -12.74
N ALA A 134 8.61 5.63 -13.66
CA ALA A 134 8.02 5.87 -14.98
C ALA A 134 6.51 6.15 -14.94
N ARG A 135 5.86 6.10 -13.74
CA ARG A 135 4.41 6.31 -13.55
C ARG A 135 4.09 7.47 -12.61
N PRO A 136 4.48 8.72 -12.97
CA PRO A 136 4.25 9.89 -12.12
C PRO A 136 2.78 10.25 -11.93
N HIS A 137 1.90 9.69 -12.76
CA HIS A 137 0.46 9.79 -12.65
C HIS A 137 -0.11 8.84 -11.56
N HIS A 138 0.61 7.78 -11.19
CA HIS A 138 0.23 6.88 -10.10
C HIS A 138 0.95 7.22 -8.80
N PHE A 139 2.27 7.52 -8.86
CA PHE A 139 3.12 7.66 -7.67
C PHE A 139 3.85 9.01 -7.67
N ASP A 140 4.03 9.57 -6.47
CA ASP A 140 4.89 10.74 -6.32
C ASP A 140 6.35 10.35 -6.55
N ARG A 141 6.98 10.96 -7.57
CA ARG A 141 8.38 10.67 -7.91
C ARG A 141 9.36 10.90 -6.76
N LYS A 142 9.10 11.93 -5.92
CA LYS A 142 9.97 12.21 -4.77
C LYS A 142 9.90 11.07 -3.75
N MET A 143 8.72 10.50 -3.53
CA MET A 143 8.56 9.33 -2.65
C MET A 143 9.26 8.09 -3.22
N VAL A 144 9.16 7.84 -4.53
CA VAL A 144 9.84 6.71 -5.18
C VAL A 144 11.36 6.84 -5.07
N ILE A 145 11.91 8.05 -5.32
CA ILE A 145 13.35 8.32 -5.14
C ILE A 145 13.75 8.10 -3.68
N ARG A 146 12.97 8.62 -2.73
CA ARG A 146 13.24 8.48 -1.30
C ARG A 146 13.22 7.01 -0.85
N LEU A 147 12.27 6.22 -1.36
CA LEU A 147 12.24 4.78 -1.12
C LEU A 147 13.53 4.11 -1.63
N GLY A 148 13.98 4.46 -2.83
CA GLY A 148 15.24 3.95 -3.39
C GLY A 148 16.45 4.27 -2.51
N SER A 149 16.57 5.52 -2.02
CA SER A 149 17.63 5.91 -1.09
C SER A 149 17.61 5.10 0.19
N VAL A 150 16.45 4.96 0.83
CA VAL A 150 16.30 4.18 2.08
C VAL A 150 16.70 2.71 1.90
N LEU A 151 16.42 2.13 0.74
CA LEU A 151 16.75 0.74 0.44
C LEU A 151 18.23 0.54 0.10
N SER A 152 18.90 1.58 -0.42
CA SER A 152 20.33 1.55 -0.76
C SER A 152 21.23 1.75 0.46
N ASP A 153 20.78 2.59 1.41
CA ASP A 153 21.56 2.94 2.59
C ASP A 153 21.60 1.81 3.65
N GLY A 154 20.83 0.72 3.44
CA GLY A 154 20.68 -0.38 4.39
C GLY A 154 19.88 0.01 5.65
N PRO A 155 19.59 -0.92 6.56
CA PRO A 155 18.99 -0.57 7.83
C PRO A 155 19.94 0.34 8.60
N ILE A 156 19.51 1.59 8.85
CA ILE A 156 20.19 2.48 9.78
C ILE A 156 20.15 1.76 11.14
N GLY A 157 21.33 1.28 11.57
CA GLY A 157 21.52 0.54 12.80
C GLY A 157 21.13 1.32 14.07
#